data_2ff95358573bcda06d4e8228f63c13f3
#
_entry.id   2ff95358573bcda06d4e8228f63c13f3
#
_cell.length_a   1.000
_cell.length_b   1.000
_cell.length_c   1.000
_cell.angle_alpha   90.00
_cell.angle_beta   90.00
_cell.angle_gamma   90.00
#
_symmetry.space_group_name_H-M   'P 1'
#
loop_
_entity.id
_entity.type
_entity.pdbx_description
1 polymer ?
#
loop_
_entity_poly.entity_id
_entity_poly.type
_entity_poly.pdbx_seq_one_letter_code
_entity_poly.pdbx_strand_id
1 'polypeptide(L)'
;MATIVSGFLVPHDPIMFVAPDAPAKDIADKAWGAYETCAVHLADLDVDTVIIIGNDHYMLFGTTCLPQYCIATGDLDGPLDQMPGLKRQLIPNDEALATHIATHGHADGFDWAVARSFTTDHSFSIPFQKIVQRASEIKGKEIKAIPVYLASAVDPFLSMQRSQQLGQAIAKAVKAFKGDERIAVIGSGGISHWVGTKESGTVNEDFDREILAYCLSLDEASIMALSDERILSEGGNGAMELRNFVCAMAAVEADSSELIEYQPVPEWVTGLGFVELKKNPTKS
;
A
#
# COMPACT_ATOMS: atom_id res chain seq x y z
N MET A 1 23.76 2.09 -6.87
CA MET A 1 22.95 2.75 -5.82
C MET A 1 21.56 2.18 -5.91
N ALA A 2 20.93 1.97 -4.77
CA ALA A 2 19.56 1.48 -4.73
C ALA A 2 18.61 2.44 -5.48
N THR A 3 17.62 1.88 -6.17
CA THR A 3 16.76 2.66 -7.06
C THR A 3 15.31 2.17 -6.97
N ILE A 4 14.37 3.10 -6.77
CA ILE A 4 12.95 2.79 -6.93
C ILE A 4 12.64 2.71 -8.42
N VAL A 5 12.17 1.56 -8.89
CA VAL A 5 11.97 1.26 -10.32
C VAL A 5 10.51 1.27 -10.73
N SER A 6 9.58 1.10 -9.79
CA SER A 6 8.13 1.12 -10.04
C SER A 6 7.36 1.22 -8.73
N GLY A 7 6.05 1.37 -8.82
CA GLY A 7 5.13 1.23 -7.71
C GLY A 7 3.75 0.77 -8.14
N PHE A 8 2.95 0.42 -7.15
CA PHE A 8 1.56 0.01 -7.35
C PHE A 8 0.68 0.63 -6.27
N LEU A 9 -0.54 1.00 -6.66
CA LEU A 9 -1.62 1.36 -5.74
C LEU A 9 -2.64 0.24 -5.84
N VAL A 10 -2.88 -0.46 -4.72
CA VAL A 10 -3.69 -1.69 -4.73
C VAL A 10 -4.57 -1.78 -3.49
N PRO A 11 -5.73 -2.43 -3.59
CA PRO A 11 -6.57 -2.69 -2.42
C PRO A 11 -5.97 -3.75 -1.49
N HIS A 12 -6.50 -3.84 -0.26
CA HIS A 12 -6.22 -4.91 0.69
C HIS A 12 -7.50 -5.41 1.37
N ASP A 13 -8.58 -5.51 0.61
CA ASP A 13 -9.89 -5.85 1.15
C ASP A 13 -9.95 -7.28 1.72
N PRO A 14 -10.21 -7.44 3.04
CA PRO A 14 -10.28 -8.75 3.67
C PRO A 14 -11.54 -9.54 3.27
N ILE A 15 -12.62 -8.88 2.86
CA ILE A 15 -13.89 -9.54 2.51
C ILE A 15 -13.71 -10.44 1.27
N MET A 16 -12.81 -10.08 0.35
CA MET A 16 -12.42 -10.95 -0.78
C MET A 16 -11.99 -12.36 -0.34
N PHE A 17 -11.44 -12.49 0.86
CA PHE A 17 -10.97 -13.77 1.40
C PHE A 17 -12.04 -14.48 2.25
N VAL A 18 -12.90 -13.71 2.91
CA VAL A 18 -13.96 -14.26 3.77
C VAL A 18 -15.15 -14.71 2.96
N ALA A 19 -15.48 -14.00 1.89
CA ALA A 19 -16.62 -14.26 1.01
C ALA A 19 -16.22 -14.21 -0.48
N PRO A 20 -15.28 -15.08 -0.93
CA PRO A 20 -14.71 -14.99 -2.28
C PRO A 20 -15.75 -15.16 -3.41
N ASP A 21 -16.83 -15.86 -3.14
CA ASP A 21 -17.89 -16.16 -4.11
C ASP A 21 -19.11 -15.21 -3.97
N ALA A 22 -19.00 -14.13 -3.20
CA ALA A 22 -20.11 -13.19 -3.00
C ALA A 22 -20.46 -12.41 -4.27
N PRO A 23 -19.49 -11.83 -5.03
CA PRO A 23 -19.82 -11.15 -6.29
C PRO A 23 -19.95 -12.14 -7.45
N ALA A 24 -20.44 -11.65 -8.59
CA ALA A 24 -20.45 -12.41 -9.82
C ALA A 24 -19.04 -12.89 -10.19
N LYS A 25 -18.94 -14.11 -10.71
CA LYS A 25 -17.64 -14.77 -10.96
C LYS A 25 -16.71 -13.97 -11.87
N ASP A 26 -17.24 -13.32 -12.90
CA ASP A 26 -16.45 -12.50 -13.82
C ASP A 26 -15.87 -11.25 -13.16
N ILE A 27 -16.57 -10.68 -12.18
CA ILE A 27 -16.08 -9.57 -11.36
C ILE A 27 -14.95 -10.06 -10.43
N ALA A 28 -15.20 -11.18 -9.73
CA ALA A 28 -14.18 -11.79 -8.87
C ALA A 28 -12.91 -12.17 -9.67
N ASP A 29 -13.07 -12.81 -10.82
CA ASP A 29 -11.96 -13.21 -11.69
C ASP A 29 -11.12 -12.00 -12.14
N LYS A 30 -11.74 -10.86 -12.46
CA LYS A 30 -11.01 -9.62 -12.81
C LYS A 30 -10.23 -9.07 -11.64
N ALA A 31 -10.83 -8.99 -10.46
CA ALA A 31 -10.15 -8.48 -9.26
C ALA A 31 -8.95 -9.37 -8.86
N TRP A 32 -9.13 -10.70 -8.86
CA TRP A 32 -8.02 -11.63 -8.61
C TRP A 32 -6.96 -11.59 -9.73
N GLY A 33 -7.39 -11.45 -10.99
CA GLY A 33 -6.50 -11.29 -12.14
C GLY A 33 -5.64 -10.04 -12.06
N ALA A 34 -6.14 -8.96 -11.45
CA ALA A 34 -5.38 -7.72 -11.25
C ALA A 34 -4.20 -7.91 -10.27
N TYR A 35 -4.37 -8.67 -9.19
CA TYR A 35 -3.26 -9.04 -8.31
C TYR A 35 -2.19 -9.86 -9.06
N GLU A 36 -2.61 -10.84 -9.87
CA GLU A 36 -1.68 -11.64 -10.68
C GLU A 36 -0.94 -10.76 -11.70
N THR A 37 -1.62 -9.81 -12.34
CA THR A 37 -0.99 -8.83 -13.24
C THR A 37 0.07 -8.00 -12.52
N CYS A 38 -0.24 -7.48 -11.33
CA CYS A 38 0.75 -6.76 -10.51
C CYS A 38 1.96 -7.65 -10.18
N ALA A 39 1.73 -8.92 -9.84
CA ALA A 39 2.81 -9.87 -9.52
C ALA A 39 3.70 -10.17 -10.72
N VAL A 40 3.13 -10.37 -11.91
CA VAL A 40 3.87 -10.58 -13.16
C VAL A 40 4.72 -9.33 -13.48
N HIS A 41 4.13 -8.14 -13.45
CA HIS A 41 4.87 -6.90 -13.72
C HIS A 41 6.01 -6.69 -12.70
N LEU A 42 5.77 -6.98 -11.41
CA LEU A 42 6.80 -6.88 -10.38
C LEU A 42 7.95 -7.87 -10.64
N ALA A 43 7.64 -9.10 -11.06
CA ALA A 43 8.65 -10.10 -11.41
C ALA A 43 9.49 -9.68 -12.62
N ASP A 44 8.87 -9.11 -13.66
CA ASP A 44 9.52 -8.64 -14.88
C ASP A 44 10.49 -7.47 -14.61
N LEU A 45 10.20 -6.66 -13.59
CA LEU A 45 11.05 -5.53 -13.18
C LEU A 45 12.31 -5.94 -12.41
N ASP A 46 12.52 -7.22 -12.13
CA ASP A 46 13.69 -7.73 -11.39
C ASP A 46 13.90 -7.06 -10.01
N VAL A 47 12.81 -6.88 -9.28
CA VAL A 47 12.81 -6.23 -7.97
C VAL A 47 13.45 -7.13 -6.90
N ASP A 48 14.20 -6.53 -5.99
CA ASP A 48 14.85 -7.21 -4.85
C ASP A 48 14.06 -6.99 -3.55
N THR A 49 13.49 -5.79 -3.38
CA THR A 49 12.77 -5.38 -2.17
C THR A 49 11.53 -4.56 -2.52
N VAL A 50 10.44 -4.80 -1.79
CA VAL A 50 9.21 -4.01 -1.91
C VAL A 50 8.93 -3.28 -0.59
N ILE A 51 8.73 -1.97 -0.65
CA ILE A 51 8.22 -1.19 0.48
C ILE A 51 6.71 -1.17 0.38
N ILE A 52 6.00 -1.71 1.36
CA ILE A 52 4.53 -1.73 1.40
C ILE A 52 4.06 -0.71 2.44
N ILE A 53 3.36 0.30 1.96
CA ILE A 53 2.77 1.38 2.77
C ILE A 53 1.30 1.02 3.02
N GLY A 54 0.98 0.74 4.26
CA GLY A 54 -0.35 0.36 4.72
C GLY A 54 -0.74 1.10 6.01
N ASN A 55 -1.76 0.61 6.68
CA ASN A 55 -2.27 1.17 7.93
C ASN A 55 -2.68 0.07 8.90
N ASP A 56 -2.77 0.42 10.18
CA ASP A 56 -3.33 -0.46 11.20
C ASP A 56 -4.86 -0.34 11.22
N HIS A 57 -5.53 -1.47 11.42
CA HIS A 57 -6.98 -1.59 11.57
C HIS A 57 -7.38 -1.81 13.04
N TYR A 58 -6.80 -1.07 13.99
CA TYR A 58 -6.96 -1.25 15.44
C TYR A 58 -6.50 -2.61 15.96
N MET A 59 -5.64 -3.30 15.23
CA MET A 59 -5.20 -4.65 15.54
C MET A 59 -3.80 -4.70 16.16
N LEU A 60 -2.89 -3.83 15.71
CA LEU A 60 -1.48 -3.84 16.10
C LEU A 60 -1.22 -2.89 17.25
N PHE A 61 -1.66 -1.64 17.12
CA PHE A 61 -1.39 -0.58 18.09
C PHE A 61 -2.59 -0.31 19.00
N GLY A 62 -3.80 -0.60 18.55
CA GLY A 62 -5.03 -0.28 19.26
C GLY A 62 -5.21 1.23 19.49
N THR A 63 -6.09 1.57 20.44
CA THR A 63 -6.41 2.98 20.77
C THR A 63 -5.55 3.56 21.89
N THR A 64 -4.71 2.74 22.54
CA THR A 64 -3.92 3.15 23.71
C THR A 64 -2.56 3.75 23.38
N CYS A 65 -2.00 3.37 22.23
CA CYS A 65 -0.73 3.91 21.73
C CYS A 65 -0.74 3.77 20.20
N LEU A 66 -0.92 4.89 19.50
CA LEU A 66 -0.99 4.92 18.04
C LEU A 66 0.15 5.77 17.50
N PRO A 67 1.18 5.17 16.88
CA PRO A 67 2.20 5.95 16.19
C PRO A 67 1.62 6.55 14.91
N GLN A 68 2.01 7.78 14.58
CA GLN A 68 1.59 8.44 13.35
C GLN A 68 2.14 7.73 12.11
N TYR A 69 3.34 7.18 12.21
CA TYR A 69 3.95 6.29 11.21
C TYR A 69 4.97 5.38 11.89
N CYS A 70 5.06 4.16 11.39
CA CYS A 70 5.95 3.14 11.92
C CYS A 70 6.66 2.40 10.77
N ILE A 71 7.90 2.01 10.98
CA ILE A 71 8.65 1.14 10.08
C ILE A 71 9.17 -0.08 10.86
N ALA A 72 9.09 -1.27 10.27
CA ALA A 72 9.65 -2.46 10.89
C ALA A 72 11.05 -2.75 10.34
N THR A 73 12.03 -2.88 11.27
CA THR A 73 13.45 -3.01 10.96
C THR A 73 14.04 -4.36 11.42
N GLY A 74 13.23 -5.33 11.81
CA GLY A 74 13.70 -6.64 12.29
C GLY A 74 12.74 -7.74 11.87
N ASP A 75 12.56 -8.73 12.75
CA ASP A 75 11.76 -9.93 12.48
C ASP A 75 10.31 -9.60 12.12
N LEU A 76 9.82 -10.21 11.04
CA LEU A 76 8.45 -10.05 10.56
C LEU A 76 7.73 -11.38 10.46
N ASP A 77 6.46 -11.38 10.86
CA ASP A 77 5.51 -12.43 10.52
C ASP A 77 4.11 -11.84 10.23
N GLY A 78 3.18 -12.62 9.76
CA GLY A 78 1.79 -12.19 9.53
C GLY A 78 1.03 -13.08 8.56
N PRO A 79 -0.27 -12.84 8.44
CA PRO A 79 -1.06 -11.82 9.14
C PRO A 79 -1.37 -12.18 10.60
N LEU A 80 -1.67 -11.15 11.41
CA LEU A 80 -2.24 -11.29 12.75
C LEU A 80 -3.69 -11.80 12.67
N ASP A 81 -4.45 -11.23 11.77
CA ASP A 81 -5.81 -11.58 11.47
C ASP A 81 -5.88 -12.93 10.72
N GLN A 82 -6.68 -13.83 11.27
CA GLN A 82 -6.89 -15.14 10.68
C GLN A 82 -7.97 -15.07 9.60
N MET A 83 -7.54 -15.10 8.33
CA MET A 83 -8.44 -15.08 7.18
C MET A 83 -8.29 -16.34 6.34
N PRO A 84 -9.40 -16.89 5.82
CA PRO A 84 -9.32 -17.96 4.83
C PRO A 84 -8.45 -17.56 3.64
N GLY A 85 -7.54 -18.43 3.21
CA GLY A 85 -6.69 -18.15 2.04
C GLY A 85 -5.50 -17.21 2.26
N LEU A 86 -5.33 -16.62 3.47
CA LEU A 86 -4.11 -15.96 3.90
C LEU A 86 -3.38 -16.82 4.93
N LYS A 87 -2.11 -17.08 4.68
CA LYS A 87 -1.31 -17.98 5.49
C LYS A 87 -0.36 -17.18 6.37
N ARG A 88 -0.47 -17.36 7.70
CA ARG A 88 0.54 -16.79 8.61
C ARG A 88 1.88 -17.44 8.36
N GLN A 89 2.90 -16.62 8.16
CA GLN A 89 4.25 -17.06 7.84
C GLN A 89 5.28 -16.00 8.24
N LEU A 90 6.56 -16.40 8.30
CA LEU A 90 7.66 -15.46 8.35
C LEU A 90 7.74 -14.68 7.04
N ILE A 91 8.08 -13.41 7.14
CA ILE A 91 8.18 -12.50 6.01
C ILE A 91 9.65 -12.05 5.90
N PRO A 92 10.30 -12.23 4.75
CA PRO A 92 11.68 -11.78 4.58
C PRO A 92 11.71 -10.24 4.60
N ASN A 93 12.38 -9.66 5.59
CA ASN A 93 12.57 -8.21 5.72
C ASN A 93 13.92 -7.78 5.14
N ASP A 94 13.97 -6.61 4.53
CA ASP A 94 15.23 -5.93 4.23
C ASP A 94 15.63 -5.02 5.40
N GLU A 95 16.15 -5.64 6.46
CA GLU A 95 16.52 -4.94 7.69
C GLU A 95 17.54 -3.83 7.47
N ALA A 96 18.46 -4.01 6.54
CA ALA A 96 19.51 -3.03 6.24
C ALA A 96 18.91 -1.77 5.62
N LEU A 97 18.08 -1.92 4.60
CA LEU A 97 17.39 -0.82 3.95
C LEU A 97 16.36 -0.17 4.88
N ALA A 98 15.56 -0.96 5.62
CA ALA A 98 14.59 -0.45 6.59
C ALA A 98 15.25 0.40 7.68
N THR A 99 16.37 -0.10 8.24
CA THR A 99 17.18 0.65 9.24
C THR A 99 17.77 1.93 8.65
N HIS A 100 18.21 1.86 7.40
CA HIS A 100 18.73 3.05 6.70
C HIS A 100 17.64 4.09 6.49
N ILE A 101 16.44 3.69 6.04
CA ILE A 101 15.29 4.60 5.86
C ILE A 101 14.94 5.27 7.20
N ALA A 102 14.84 4.51 8.29
CA ALA A 102 14.55 5.06 9.61
C ALA A 102 15.62 6.06 10.07
N THR A 103 16.90 5.69 9.94
CA THR A 103 18.03 6.53 10.39
C THR A 103 18.16 7.81 9.54
N HIS A 104 18.04 7.67 8.22
CA HIS A 104 18.11 8.81 7.30
C HIS A 104 16.93 9.75 7.51
N GLY A 105 15.72 9.18 7.68
CA GLY A 105 14.51 9.94 7.97
C GLY A 105 14.63 10.73 9.29
N HIS A 106 15.18 10.10 10.34
CA HIS A 106 15.42 10.80 11.60
C HIS A 106 16.35 12.02 11.43
N ALA A 107 17.40 11.90 10.63
CA ALA A 107 18.28 13.01 10.31
C ALA A 107 17.58 14.14 9.52
N ASP A 108 16.53 13.81 8.77
CA ASP A 108 15.71 14.75 8.02
C ASP A 108 14.45 15.24 8.81
N GLY A 109 14.35 14.95 10.11
CA GLY A 109 13.29 15.42 10.99
C GLY A 109 12.01 14.54 10.98
N PHE A 110 12.14 13.25 10.65
CA PHE A 110 11.06 12.27 10.75
C PHE A 110 11.29 11.36 11.97
N ASP A 111 10.44 11.48 12.97
CA ASP A 111 10.50 10.68 14.19
C ASP A 111 9.76 9.34 14.00
N TRP A 112 10.42 8.40 13.36
CA TRP A 112 9.88 7.07 13.14
C TRP A 112 9.62 6.32 14.45
N ALA A 113 8.42 5.77 14.60
CA ALA A 113 8.26 4.61 15.45
C ALA A 113 8.96 3.41 14.78
N VAL A 114 9.84 2.73 15.50
CA VAL A 114 10.64 1.62 14.95
C VAL A 114 10.26 0.33 15.65
N ALA A 115 9.71 -0.62 14.88
CA ALA A 115 9.41 -1.97 15.35
C ALA A 115 10.57 -2.91 15.02
N ARG A 116 11.16 -3.53 16.04
CA ARG A 116 12.27 -4.52 15.88
C ARG A 116 11.78 -5.95 15.77
N SER A 117 10.50 -6.18 16.06
CA SER A 117 9.77 -7.41 15.82
C SER A 117 8.32 -6.98 15.57
N PHE A 118 7.71 -7.49 14.51
CA PHE A 118 6.40 -6.98 14.10
C PHE A 118 5.56 -8.08 13.47
N THR A 119 4.32 -8.21 13.92
CA THR A 119 3.32 -9.05 13.26
C THR A 119 2.44 -8.14 12.41
N THR A 120 2.39 -8.35 11.11
CA THR A 120 1.61 -7.52 10.19
C THR A 120 0.12 -7.87 10.24
N ASP A 121 -0.75 -6.95 9.82
CA ASP A 121 -2.17 -7.20 9.54
C ASP A 121 -2.42 -7.43 8.04
N HIS A 122 -3.70 -7.47 7.65
CA HIS A 122 -4.09 -7.69 6.26
C HIS A 122 -3.67 -6.55 5.32
N SER A 123 -3.53 -5.31 5.80
CA SER A 123 -3.14 -4.19 4.93
C SER A 123 -1.77 -4.39 4.29
N PHE A 124 -0.88 -5.09 4.98
CA PHE A 124 0.41 -5.50 4.47
C PHE A 124 0.38 -6.91 3.88
N SER A 125 -0.26 -7.86 4.59
CA SER A 125 -0.15 -9.28 4.25
C SER A 125 -0.87 -9.66 2.96
N ILE A 126 -1.96 -8.97 2.59
CA ILE A 126 -2.64 -9.20 1.30
C ILE A 126 -1.71 -8.84 0.13
N PRO A 127 -1.23 -7.58 -0.02
CA PRO A 127 -0.32 -7.27 -1.12
C PRO A 127 0.98 -8.06 -1.05
N PHE A 128 1.49 -8.37 0.15
CA PHE A 128 2.66 -9.23 0.28
C PHE A 128 2.42 -10.61 -0.34
N GLN A 129 1.38 -11.33 0.07
CA GLN A 129 1.14 -12.70 -0.40
C GLN A 129 0.67 -12.76 -1.85
N LYS A 130 -0.19 -11.79 -2.27
CA LYS A 130 -0.81 -11.83 -3.61
C LYS A 130 0.07 -11.21 -4.69
N ILE A 131 1.00 -10.34 -4.34
CA ILE A 131 1.88 -9.67 -5.31
C ILE A 131 3.33 -10.05 -5.07
N VAL A 132 3.90 -9.76 -3.90
CA VAL A 132 5.34 -9.91 -3.66
C VAL A 132 5.76 -11.38 -3.62
N GLN A 133 5.08 -12.20 -2.84
CA GLN A 133 5.36 -13.63 -2.76
C GLN A 133 5.10 -14.31 -4.10
N ARG A 134 4.00 -13.95 -4.78
CA ARG A 134 3.69 -14.47 -6.11
C ARG A 134 4.75 -14.09 -7.14
N ALA A 135 5.24 -12.86 -7.12
CA ALA A 135 6.36 -12.42 -7.96
C ALA A 135 7.65 -13.20 -7.66
N SER A 136 7.93 -13.46 -6.36
CA SER A 136 9.06 -14.29 -5.94
C SER A 136 8.96 -15.71 -6.51
N GLU A 137 7.76 -16.31 -6.52
CA GLU A 137 7.52 -17.62 -7.11
C GLU A 137 7.75 -17.63 -8.64
N ILE A 138 7.21 -16.63 -9.35
CA ILE A 138 7.37 -16.45 -10.80
C ILE A 138 8.85 -16.33 -11.15
N LYS A 139 9.58 -15.51 -10.40
CA LYS A 139 10.99 -15.21 -10.64
C LYS A 139 11.94 -16.33 -10.18
N GLY A 140 11.50 -17.18 -9.22
CA GLY A 140 12.37 -18.17 -8.57
C GLY A 140 13.44 -17.53 -7.67
N LYS A 141 13.20 -16.30 -7.19
CA LYS A 141 14.09 -15.54 -6.28
C LYS A 141 13.26 -14.89 -5.18
N GLU A 142 13.74 -14.96 -3.94
CA GLU A 142 13.11 -14.28 -2.82
C GLU A 142 13.13 -12.77 -3.02
N ILE A 143 11.97 -12.13 -2.91
CA ILE A 143 11.80 -10.68 -2.85
C ILE A 143 11.48 -10.33 -1.39
N LYS A 144 12.26 -9.43 -0.82
CA LYS A 144 12.05 -8.95 0.56
C LYS A 144 10.96 -7.89 0.62
N ALA A 145 10.40 -7.66 1.82
CA ALA A 145 9.38 -6.65 2.00
C ALA A 145 9.61 -5.84 3.29
N ILE A 146 9.44 -4.52 3.20
CA ILE A 146 9.56 -3.58 4.32
C ILE A 146 8.17 -3.01 4.62
N PRO A 147 7.59 -3.24 5.81
CA PRO A 147 6.33 -2.62 6.20
C PRO A 147 6.55 -1.18 6.68
N VAL A 148 5.73 -0.30 6.12
CA VAL A 148 5.55 1.09 6.57
C VAL A 148 4.08 1.27 6.89
N TYR A 149 3.76 1.60 8.13
CA TYR A 149 2.40 1.81 8.61
C TYR A 149 2.14 3.29 8.87
N LEU A 150 1.02 3.80 8.35
CA LEU A 150 0.55 5.16 8.57
C LEU A 150 -0.71 5.15 9.43
N ALA A 151 -0.91 6.17 10.27
CA ALA A 151 -2.20 6.44 10.91
C ALA A 151 -3.14 7.07 9.88
N SER A 152 -3.57 6.28 8.89
CA SER A 152 -4.46 6.74 7.82
C SER A 152 -5.92 6.47 8.10
N ALA A 153 -6.26 5.31 8.67
CA ALA A 153 -7.65 4.93 8.96
C ALA A 153 -8.04 5.08 10.44
N VAL A 154 -7.12 5.47 11.31
CA VAL A 154 -7.30 5.60 12.77
C VAL A 154 -7.01 7.02 13.21
N ASP A 155 -7.99 7.66 13.90
CA ASP A 155 -7.84 9.02 14.45
C ASP A 155 -6.85 9.05 15.65
N PRO A 156 -5.96 10.07 15.75
CA PRO A 156 -5.78 11.21 14.85
C PRO A 156 -5.06 10.84 13.56
N PHE A 157 -5.68 11.17 12.42
CA PHE A 157 -5.16 10.85 11.11
C PHE A 157 -3.85 11.58 10.80
N LEU A 158 -2.92 10.88 10.16
CA LEU A 158 -1.77 11.51 9.53
C LEU A 158 -2.26 12.49 8.43
N SER A 159 -1.76 13.72 8.38
CA SER A 159 -2.19 14.66 7.33
C SER A 159 -1.69 14.21 5.94
N MET A 160 -2.44 14.56 4.88
CA MET A 160 -2.04 14.30 3.49
C MET A 160 -0.65 14.88 3.20
N GLN A 161 -0.40 16.11 3.66
CA GLN A 161 0.92 16.76 3.51
C GLN A 161 2.04 15.95 4.18
N ARG A 162 1.79 15.40 5.37
CA ARG A 162 2.82 14.60 6.07
C ARG A 162 3.02 13.24 5.38
N SER A 163 1.96 12.65 4.80
CA SER A 163 2.06 11.44 3.99
C SER A 163 2.94 11.66 2.75
N GLN A 164 2.76 12.77 2.04
CA GLN A 164 3.61 13.16 0.92
C GLN A 164 5.07 13.34 1.35
N GLN A 165 5.31 14.13 2.38
CA GLN A 165 6.66 14.37 2.90
C GLN A 165 7.36 13.08 3.31
N LEU A 166 6.62 12.13 3.87
CA LEU A 166 7.15 10.83 4.25
C LEU A 166 7.56 10.00 3.02
N GLY A 167 6.74 10.00 1.97
CA GLY A 167 7.09 9.38 0.69
C GLY A 167 8.36 9.96 0.09
N GLN A 168 8.48 11.29 0.06
CA GLN A 168 9.69 11.98 -0.40
C GLN A 168 10.92 11.63 0.44
N ALA A 169 10.76 11.51 1.77
CA ALA A 169 11.85 11.11 2.66
C ALA A 169 12.29 9.66 2.41
N ILE A 170 11.34 8.75 2.13
CA ILE A 170 11.63 7.36 1.72
C ILE A 170 12.43 7.35 0.41
N ALA A 171 11.98 8.08 -0.62
CA ALA A 171 12.68 8.19 -1.91
C ALA A 171 14.13 8.69 -1.73
N LYS A 172 14.32 9.74 -0.93
CA LYS A 172 15.62 10.30 -0.62
C LYS A 172 16.52 9.32 0.12
N ALA A 173 15.97 8.58 1.09
CA ALA A 173 16.72 7.58 1.85
C ALA A 173 17.14 6.41 0.93
N VAL A 174 16.24 5.90 0.09
CA VAL A 174 16.56 4.86 -0.89
C VAL A 174 17.71 5.30 -1.82
N LYS A 175 17.62 6.50 -2.37
CA LYS A 175 18.67 7.05 -3.24
C LYS A 175 20.02 7.20 -2.54
N ALA A 176 20.02 7.44 -1.23
CA ALA A 176 21.24 7.55 -0.41
C ALA A 176 21.80 6.18 0.03
N PHE A 177 21.05 5.09 -0.12
CA PHE A 177 21.47 3.76 0.30
C PHE A 177 22.61 3.22 -0.59
N LYS A 178 23.64 2.67 0.08
CA LYS A 178 24.85 2.15 -0.59
C LYS A 178 24.66 0.68 -1.00
N GLY A 179 23.74 0.44 -1.87
CA GLY A 179 23.44 -0.86 -2.45
C GLY A 179 23.08 -0.71 -3.92
N ASP A 180 22.76 -1.78 -4.59
CA ASP A 180 22.31 -1.83 -5.98
C ASP A 180 20.91 -2.42 -6.13
N GLU A 181 20.19 -2.50 -5.03
CA GLU A 181 18.83 -3.06 -4.95
C GLU A 181 17.85 -2.31 -5.85
N ARG A 182 17.02 -3.06 -6.52
CA ARG A 182 15.88 -2.60 -7.28
C ARG A 182 14.64 -2.66 -6.39
N ILE A 183 14.03 -1.54 -6.15
CA ILE A 183 12.97 -1.39 -5.15
C ILE A 183 11.66 -1.03 -5.84
N ALA A 184 10.56 -1.66 -5.44
CA ALA A 184 9.23 -1.19 -5.76
C ALA A 184 8.53 -0.67 -4.50
N VAL A 185 7.51 0.17 -4.69
CA VAL A 185 6.69 0.69 -3.59
C VAL A 185 5.24 0.34 -3.85
N ILE A 186 4.56 -0.19 -2.85
CA ILE A 186 3.13 -0.46 -2.90
C ILE A 186 2.42 0.47 -1.91
N GLY A 187 1.48 1.28 -2.40
CA GLY A 187 0.47 1.94 -1.59
C GLY A 187 -0.74 1.03 -1.46
N SER A 188 -1.01 0.58 -0.25
CA SER A 188 -2.07 -0.39 0.04
C SER A 188 -3.27 0.30 0.67
N GLY A 189 -4.46 0.21 0.03
CA GLY A 189 -5.69 0.85 0.51
C GLY A 189 -6.84 0.72 -0.48
N GLY A 190 -8.07 0.81 0.02
CA GLY A 190 -9.27 0.90 -0.81
C GLY A 190 -9.56 2.35 -1.25
N ILE A 191 -10.43 2.53 -2.26
CA ILE A 191 -10.92 3.86 -2.62
C ILE A 191 -12.21 4.12 -1.83
N SER A 192 -13.40 4.07 -2.41
CA SER A 192 -14.59 4.24 -1.60
C SER A 192 -14.98 2.96 -0.89
N HIS A 193 -15.09 3.03 0.44
CA HIS A 193 -15.63 1.97 1.27
C HIS A 193 -16.00 2.46 2.67
N TRP A 194 -17.12 1.97 3.21
CA TRP A 194 -17.63 2.28 4.53
C TRP A 194 -17.51 1.06 5.43
N VAL A 195 -16.58 1.10 6.38
CA VAL A 195 -16.28 -0.04 7.24
C VAL A 195 -17.01 0.08 8.56
N GLY A 196 -17.83 -0.94 8.92
CA GLY A 196 -18.50 -0.99 10.22
C GLY A 196 -19.58 0.07 10.43
N THR A 197 -20.10 0.66 9.35
CA THR A 197 -21.19 1.64 9.39
C THR A 197 -22.45 1.09 8.73
N LYS A 198 -23.57 1.83 8.85
CA LYS A 198 -24.84 1.45 8.19
C LYS A 198 -24.76 1.57 6.64
N GLU A 199 -23.78 2.30 6.12
CA GLU A 199 -23.52 2.47 4.70
C GLU A 199 -22.62 1.35 4.14
N SER A 200 -22.22 0.37 4.95
CA SER A 200 -21.38 -0.76 4.50
C SER A 200 -22.00 -1.47 3.28
N GLY A 201 -21.20 -1.67 2.23
CA GLY A 201 -21.65 -2.15 0.93
C GLY A 201 -21.96 -1.05 -0.09
N THR A 202 -21.90 0.23 0.31
CA THR A 202 -21.95 1.33 -0.63
C THR A 202 -20.59 1.47 -1.34
N VAL A 203 -20.61 1.66 -2.66
CA VAL A 203 -19.45 2.04 -3.48
C VAL A 203 -19.83 3.31 -4.25
N ASN A 204 -19.02 4.35 -4.14
CA ASN A 204 -19.22 5.61 -4.87
C ASN A 204 -18.31 5.63 -6.11
N GLU A 205 -18.82 5.10 -7.22
CA GLU A 205 -18.06 5.01 -8.45
C GLU A 205 -17.59 6.38 -9.00
N ASP A 206 -18.35 7.45 -8.79
CA ASP A 206 -17.96 8.77 -9.26
C ASP A 206 -16.74 9.28 -8.48
N PHE A 207 -16.74 9.12 -7.17
CA PHE A 207 -15.59 9.42 -6.32
C PHE A 207 -14.39 8.54 -6.69
N ASP A 208 -14.59 7.22 -6.86
CA ASP A 208 -13.53 6.30 -7.23
C ASP A 208 -12.87 6.67 -8.56
N ARG A 209 -13.67 7.01 -9.57
CA ARG A 209 -13.18 7.44 -10.88
C ARG A 209 -12.43 8.75 -10.81
N GLU A 210 -12.85 9.69 -9.97
CA GLU A 210 -12.13 10.94 -9.72
C GLU A 210 -10.74 10.65 -9.12
N ILE A 211 -10.67 9.84 -8.07
CA ILE A 211 -9.40 9.46 -7.45
C ILE A 211 -8.49 8.73 -8.44
N LEU A 212 -9.04 7.76 -9.19
CA LEU A 212 -8.27 7.05 -10.23
C LEU A 212 -7.75 8.00 -11.31
N ALA A 213 -8.54 8.99 -11.71
CA ALA A 213 -8.09 9.99 -12.69
C ALA A 213 -6.89 10.80 -12.15
N TYR A 214 -6.89 11.17 -10.87
CA TYR A 214 -5.75 11.84 -10.25
C TYR A 214 -4.52 10.92 -10.17
N CYS A 215 -4.70 9.65 -9.80
CA CYS A 215 -3.60 8.66 -9.80
C CYS A 215 -3.03 8.48 -11.22
N LEU A 216 -3.88 8.38 -12.24
CA LEU A 216 -3.50 8.18 -13.64
C LEU A 216 -2.83 9.39 -14.28
N SER A 217 -3.17 10.59 -13.83
CA SER A 217 -2.51 11.82 -14.28
C SER A 217 -1.29 12.19 -13.43
N LEU A 218 -0.98 11.41 -12.40
CA LEU A 218 0.04 11.70 -11.39
C LEU A 218 -0.22 13.04 -10.66
N ASP A 219 -1.49 13.42 -10.55
CA ASP A 219 -1.92 14.66 -9.89
C ASP A 219 -2.14 14.43 -8.39
N GLU A 220 -1.04 14.19 -7.69
CA GLU A 220 -1.01 14.03 -6.23
C GLU A 220 -1.57 15.25 -5.51
N ALA A 221 -1.36 16.46 -6.08
CA ALA A 221 -1.82 17.71 -5.49
C ALA A 221 -3.35 17.78 -5.39
N SER A 222 -4.08 17.25 -6.37
CA SER A 222 -5.55 17.19 -6.33
C SER A 222 -6.04 16.22 -5.26
N ILE A 223 -5.39 15.07 -5.06
CA ILE A 223 -5.73 14.15 -3.95
C ILE A 223 -5.47 14.84 -2.60
N MET A 224 -4.35 15.54 -2.47
CA MET A 224 -3.99 16.26 -1.23
C MET A 224 -4.91 17.44 -0.92
N ALA A 225 -5.58 17.99 -1.93
CA ALA A 225 -6.54 19.10 -1.75
C ALA A 225 -7.91 18.64 -1.23
N LEU A 226 -8.18 17.34 -1.21
CA LEU A 226 -9.41 16.80 -0.63
C LEU A 226 -9.41 17.00 0.88
N SER A 227 -10.49 17.58 1.41
CA SER A 227 -10.65 17.67 2.87
C SER A 227 -11.05 16.32 3.45
N ASP A 228 -10.71 16.09 4.71
CA ASP A 228 -11.11 14.85 5.42
C ASP A 228 -12.64 14.69 5.45
N GLU A 229 -13.39 15.80 5.59
CA GLU A 229 -14.85 15.78 5.54
C GLU A 229 -15.37 15.29 4.18
N ARG A 230 -14.75 15.74 3.07
CA ARG A 230 -15.13 15.28 1.73
C ARG A 230 -14.82 13.81 1.54
N ILE A 231 -13.64 13.36 1.94
CA ILE A 231 -13.25 11.95 1.85
C ILE A 231 -14.21 11.07 2.65
N LEU A 232 -14.51 11.46 3.90
CA LEU A 232 -15.43 10.71 4.75
C LEU A 232 -16.87 10.68 4.21
N SER A 233 -17.35 11.77 3.60
CA SER A 233 -18.73 11.85 3.10
C SER A 233 -18.91 11.16 1.75
N GLU A 234 -17.93 11.24 0.85
CA GLU A 234 -18.03 10.71 -0.51
C GLU A 234 -17.33 9.36 -0.68
N GLY A 235 -16.26 9.10 0.06
CA GLY A 235 -15.48 7.87 -0.02
C GLY A 235 -15.65 6.91 1.16
N GLY A 236 -16.19 7.39 2.29
CA GLY A 236 -16.33 6.60 3.51
C GLY A 236 -15.08 6.66 4.41
N ASN A 237 -15.22 6.06 5.60
CA ASN A 237 -14.12 6.05 6.57
C ASN A 237 -12.91 5.23 6.10
N GLY A 238 -13.10 4.23 5.25
CA GLY A 238 -11.99 3.47 4.68
C GLY A 238 -11.19 4.26 3.64
N ALA A 239 -11.83 5.18 2.88
CA ALA A 239 -11.13 6.03 1.90
C ALA A 239 -10.06 6.95 2.52
N MET A 240 -10.02 7.06 3.86
CA MET A 240 -8.92 7.76 4.54
C MET A 240 -7.54 7.14 4.23
N GLU A 241 -7.51 5.90 3.73
CA GLU A 241 -6.32 5.20 3.23
C GLU A 241 -5.70 5.81 1.98
N LEU A 242 -6.35 6.77 1.32
CA LEU A 242 -5.73 7.57 0.25
C LEU A 242 -4.40 8.21 0.67
N ARG A 243 -4.15 8.35 1.97
CA ARG A 243 -2.86 8.76 2.53
C ARG A 243 -1.73 7.79 2.17
N ASN A 244 -2.03 6.50 2.11
CA ASN A 244 -1.08 5.46 1.70
C ASN A 244 -0.73 5.63 0.21
N PHE A 245 -1.73 5.98 -0.62
CA PHE A 245 -1.50 6.26 -2.05
C PHE A 245 -0.64 7.51 -2.25
N VAL A 246 -0.95 8.60 -1.56
CA VAL A 246 -0.15 9.84 -1.62
C VAL A 246 1.30 9.57 -1.19
N CYS A 247 1.51 8.81 -0.13
CA CYS A 247 2.87 8.45 0.32
C CYS A 247 3.60 7.61 -0.74
N ALA A 248 2.93 6.62 -1.35
CA ALA A 248 3.52 5.77 -2.38
C ALA A 248 3.83 6.57 -3.67
N MET A 249 2.91 7.41 -4.13
CA MET A 249 3.12 8.27 -5.30
C MET A 249 4.34 9.18 -5.10
N ALA A 250 4.44 9.83 -3.94
CA ALA A 250 5.55 10.69 -3.58
C ALA A 250 6.89 9.93 -3.45
N ALA A 251 6.85 8.66 -3.01
CA ALA A 251 8.05 7.83 -2.94
C ALA A 251 8.51 7.34 -4.32
N VAL A 252 7.57 7.00 -5.20
CA VAL A 252 7.91 6.48 -6.53
C VAL A 252 8.38 7.58 -7.47
N GLU A 253 7.80 8.78 -7.41
CA GLU A 253 8.07 9.87 -8.36
C GLU A 253 7.96 9.36 -9.82
N ALA A 254 6.82 8.76 -10.16
CA ALA A 254 6.59 8.09 -11.43
C ALA A 254 6.62 9.05 -12.63
N ASP A 255 7.05 8.55 -13.80
CA ASP A 255 7.01 9.28 -15.07
C ASP A 255 5.68 9.08 -15.83
N SER A 256 5.00 7.99 -15.55
CA SER A 256 3.66 7.66 -16.08
C SER A 256 2.96 6.66 -15.18
N SER A 257 1.68 6.46 -15.43
CA SER A 257 0.87 5.48 -14.71
C SER A 257 -0.09 4.76 -15.65
N GLU A 258 -0.58 3.61 -15.23
CA GLU A 258 -1.52 2.80 -15.99
C GLU A 258 -2.55 2.17 -15.05
N LEU A 259 -3.83 2.21 -15.46
CA LEU A 259 -4.89 1.47 -14.79
C LEU A 259 -4.78 -0.01 -15.16
N ILE A 260 -4.53 -0.86 -14.19
CA ILE A 260 -4.57 -2.33 -14.39
C ILE A 260 -6.02 -2.80 -14.38
N GLU A 261 -6.79 -2.41 -13.35
CA GLU A 261 -8.20 -2.79 -13.23
C GLU A 261 -8.94 -1.86 -12.26
N TYR A 262 -10.23 -1.72 -12.46
CA TYR A 262 -11.17 -1.14 -11.50
C TYR A 262 -12.48 -1.92 -11.49
N GLN A 263 -12.88 -2.38 -10.30
CA GLN A 263 -14.15 -3.06 -10.08
C GLN A 263 -14.88 -2.45 -8.88
N PRO A 264 -16.08 -1.89 -9.06
CA PRO A 264 -16.96 -1.54 -7.94
C PRO A 264 -17.62 -2.84 -7.44
N VAL A 265 -17.33 -3.25 -6.20
CA VAL A 265 -17.80 -4.53 -5.65
C VAL A 265 -18.52 -4.32 -4.32
N PRO A 266 -19.82 -3.96 -4.35
CA PRO A 266 -20.63 -3.79 -3.14
C PRO A 266 -20.61 -5.01 -2.21
N GLU A 267 -20.53 -6.22 -2.77
CA GLU A 267 -20.47 -7.47 -2.01
C GLU A 267 -19.16 -7.60 -1.22
N TRP A 268 -18.11 -6.97 -1.66
CA TRP A 268 -16.85 -6.84 -0.96
C TRP A 268 -16.65 -5.45 -0.34
N VAL A 269 -17.72 -4.69 -0.29
CA VAL A 269 -17.85 -3.37 0.35
C VAL A 269 -16.89 -2.28 -0.14
N THR A 270 -16.24 -2.48 -1.27
CA THR A 270 -15.12 -1.62 -1.71
C THR A 270 -15.11 -1.36 -3.21
N GLY A 271 -14.69 -0.15 -3.61
CA GLY A 271 -14.20 0.12 -4.96
C GLY A 271 -12.74 -0.34 -5.09
N LEU A 272 -12.51 -1.41 -5.85
CA LEU A 272 -11.19 -2.04 -6.01
C LEU A 272 -10.44 -1.42 -7.20
N GLY A 273 -9.50 -0.54 -6.94
CA GLY A 273 -8.67 0.09 -7.97
C GLY A 273 -7.22 -0.42 -7.93
N PHE A 274 -6.67 -0.79 -9.08
CA PHE A 274 -5.30 -1.23 -9.24
C PHE A 274 -4.59 -0.33 -10.26
N VAL A 275 -3.56 0.38 -9.83
CA VAL A 275 -2.79 1.30 -10.67
C VAL A 275 -1.31 0.95 -10.59
N GLU A 276 -0.63 0.89 -11.72
CA GLU A 276 0.82 0.82 -11.79
C GLU A 276 1.42 2.21 -11.98
N LEU A 277 2.44 2.52 -11.19
CA LEU A 277 3.24 3.74 -11.25
C LEU A 277 4.59 3.40 -11.91
N LYS A 278 4.82 3.90 -13.13
CA LYS A 278 5.97 3.51 -13.96
C LYS A 278 7.08 4.54 -13.91
N LYS A 279 8.31 4.08 -13.74
CA LYS A 279 9.51 4.90 -13.90
C LYS A 279 10.24 4.55 -15.20
N ASN A 280 10.71 5.57 -15.86
CA ASN A 280 11.52 5.39 -17.07
C ASN A 280 12.97 5.09 -16.66
N PRO A 281 13.51 3.89 -16.98
CA PRO A 281 14.85 3.50 -16.57
C PRO A 281 15.97 4.40 -17.16
N THR A 282 15.66 5.23 -18.17
CA THR A 282 16.64 6.14 -18.79
C THR A 282 16.75 7.51 -18.12
N LYS A 283 15.92 7.79 -17.13
CA LYS A 283 15.89 9.08 -16.39
C LYS A 283 16.43 9.00 -14.95
N SER A 284 16.83 7.82 -14.49
CA SER A 284 17.35 7.57 -13.13
C SER A 284 18.86 7.82 -13.02
#